data_1e4438c47386ea8f6baa29fabbc3d915
#
_entry.id   1e4438c47386ea8f6baa29fabbc3d915
#
_cell.length_a   1.000
_cell.length_b   1.000
_cell.length_c   1.000
_cell.angle_alpha   90.00
_cell.angle_beta   90.00
_cell.angle_gamma   90.00
#
_symmetry.space_group_name_H-M   'P 1'
#
loop_
_entity.id
_entity.type
_entity.pdbx_description
1 polymer ?
#
loop_
_entity_poly.entity_id
_entity_poly.type
_entity_poly.pdbx_seq_one_letter_code
_entity_poly.pdbx_strand_id
1 'polypeptide(L)'
;MLISITLLTDQSVIISSMLATQNTEPPARQRRKQARPSELTAAALDLFVERGFAATKLDDIAARAGVSKGTLYLYFASKEQLFKEVIQQGIVPVLDQGEAMLAEHEGDARTLLQAMLLRWWELIGATELAGIPKLMIAEAGNFPEVAQYYFENVILRGRGLIRQVLERGIAAKQFRSMDLETAIDVIMAPLLMLTIWRHSLEPSACGKQDPATYLNTHIDLLLNGLLVKEKCK
;
A
#
# COMPACT_ATOMS: atom_id res chain seq x y z
N MET A 1 -35.53 2.95 69.40
CA MET A 1 -36.19 1.64 69.18
C MET A 1 -36.41 1.54 67.67
N LEU A 2 -35.48 1.04 67.03
CA LEU A 2 -35.38 -0.03 66.01
C LEU A 2 -36.69 -0.28 65.25
N ILE A 3 -36.62 -0.20 63.93
CA ILE A 3 -36.64 -1.36 63.04
C ILE A 3 -36.18 -0.91 61.60
N SER A 4 -35.06 -1.48 61.16
CA SER A 4 -34.62 -1.53 59.76
C SER A 4 -35.61 -2.42 58.98
N ILE A 5 -35.99 -1.97 57.79
CA ILE A 5 -36.46 -2.87 56.73
C ILE A 5 -35.68 -2.60 55.48
N THR A 6 -34.81 -3.55 55.19
CA THR A 6 -34.06 -3.71 53.95
C THR A 6 -35.04 -4.17 52.88
N LEU A 7 -35.21 -3.41 51.81
CA LEU A 7 -35.80 -3.87 50.55
C LEU A 7 -34.68 -3.94 49.50
N LEU A 8 -34.15 -5.13 49.34
CA LEU A 8 -33.38 -5.56 48.19
C LEU A 8 -34.35 -5.72 47.02
N THR A 9 -34.34 -4.79 46.09
CA THR A 9 -35.03 -4.94 44.82
C THR A 9 -34.01 -5.37 43.76
N ASP A 10 -34.33 -6.53 43.29
CA ASP A 10 -33.77 -7.33 42.23
C ASP A 10 -33.71 -6.58 40.87
N GLN A 11 -32.71 -5.73 40.69
CA GLN A 11 -32.42 -5.09 39.40
C GLN A 11 -31.16 -5.63 38.71
N SER A 12 -30.46 -6.60 39.31
CA SER A 12 -29.24 -7.18 38.75
C SER A 12 -29.47 -8.27 37.70
N VAL A 13 -30.70 -8.80 37.60
CA VAL A 13 -31.00 -9.90 36.65
C VAL A 13 -31.46 -9.41 35.28
N ILE A 14 -31.97 -8.19 35.15
CA ILE A 14 -32.49 -7.66 33.88
C ILE A 14 -31.39 -7.03 33.02
N ILE A 15 -30.29 -6.54 33.61
CA ILE A 15 -29.18 -5.93 32.85
C ILE A 15 -28.24 -6.99 32.24
N SER A 16 -28.21 -8.20 32.79
CA SER A 16 -27.35 -9.28 32.26
C SER A 16 -27.92 -9.96 31.01
N SER A 17 -29.20 -9.77 30.66
CA SER A 17 -29.82 -10.37 29.50
C SER A 17 -29.83 -9.46 28.25
N MET A 18 -29.52 -8.17 28.39
CA MET A 18 -29.50 -7.20 27.28
C MET A 18 -28.12 -6.91 26.70
N LEU A 19 -27.05 -7.46 27.27
CA LEU A 19 -25.65 -7.31 26.74
C LEU A 19 -25.13 -8.56 26.07
N ALA A 20 -25.97 -9.53 25.75
CA ALA A 20 -25.66 -10.58 24.78
C ALA A 20 -25.92 -10.05 23.36
N THR A 21 -25.21 -8.99 22.96
CA THR A 21 -25.01 -8.71 21.52
C THR A 21 -24.23 -9.89 20.98
N GLN A 22 -24.96 -10.70 20.25
CA GLN A 22 -24.44 -11.85 19.51
C GLN A 22 -23.31 -11.40 18.59
N ASN A 23 -22.09 -11.54 19.06
CA ASN A 23 -20.91 -11.59 18.22
C ASN A 23 -21.00 -12.93 17.48
N THR A 24 -21.89 -13.04 16.49
CA THR A 24 -21.98 -14.19 15.60
C THR A 24 -20.80 -14.12 14.65
N GLU A 25 -19.67 -14.66 15.14
CA GLU A 25 -18.58 -14.99 14.24
C GLU A 25 -19.14 -15.86 13.10
N PRO A 26 -18.86 -15.52 11.83
CA PRO A 26 -19.34 -16.31 10.71
C PRO A 26 -18.81 -17.75 10.83
N PRO A 27 -19.60 -18.77 10.44
CA PRO A 27 -19.21 -20.17 10.57
C PRO A 27 -17.87 -20.43 9.87
N ALA A 28 -17.05 -21.31 10.44
CA ALA A 28 -15.69 -21.62 9.97
C ALA A 28 -15.60 -21.93 8.46
N ARG A 29 -16.66 -22.43 7.85
CA ARG A 29 -16.77 -22.66 6.40
C ARG A 29 -16.90 -21.36 5.61
N GLN A 30 -17.54 -20.33 6.16
CA GLN A 30 -17.69 -19.00 5.51
C GLN A 30 -16.42 -18.19 5.67
N ARG A 31 -15.71 -18.26 6.83
CA ARG A 31 -14.36 -17.70 7.01
C ARG A 31 -13.35 -18.32 6.03
N ARG A 32 -13.37 -19.67 5.83
CA ARG A 32 -12.50 -20.34 4.86
C ARG A 32 -12.80 -19.94 3.42
N LYS A 33 -14.05 -19.62 3.06
CA LYS A 33 -14.40 -19.12 1.72
C LYS A 33 -13.92 -17.69 1.48
N GLN A 34 -13.91 -16.84 2.50
CA GLN A 34 -13.43 -15.44 2.42
C GLN A 34 -11.90 -15.33 2.51
N ALA A 35 -11.26 -16.21 3.27
CA ALA A 35 -9.79 -16.23 3.42
C ALA A 35 -9.05 -16.72 2.16
N ARG A 36 -9.66 -17.60 1.35
CA ARG A 36 -9.01 -18.21 0.19
C ARG A 36 -8.55 -17.27 -0.92
N PRO A 37 -9.30 -16.22 -1.34
CA PRO A 37 -8.77 -15.25 -2.30
C PRO A 37 -7.51 -14.54 -1.80
N SER A 38 -7.46 -14.14 -0.53
CA SER A 38 -6.30 -13.47 0.06
C SER A 38 -5.09 -14.40 0.24
N GLU A 39 -5.31 -15.68 0.55
CA GLU A 39 -4.25 -16.70 0.59
C GLU A 39 -3.66 -16.93 -0.81
N LEU A 40 -4.51 -16.93 -1.85
CA LEU A 40 -4.08 -17.07 -3.24
C LEU A 40 -3.33 -15.84 -3.74
N THR A 41 -3.77 -14.63 -3.41
CA THR A 41 -3.09 -13.40 -3.81
C THR A 41 -1.75 -13.24 -3.08
N ALA A 42 -1.62 -13.63 -1.81
CA ALA A 42 -0.36 -13.64 -1.09
C ALA A 42 0.63 -14.64 -1.72
N ALA A 43 0.22 -15.89 -1.96
CA ALA A 43 1.06 -16.89 -2.61
C ALA A 43 1.46 -16.49 -4.03
N ALA A 44 0.57 -15.79 -4.75
CA ALA A 44 0.85 -15.26 -6.08
C ALA A 44 1.91 -14.14 -6.03
N LEU A 45 1.77 -13.20 -5.10
CA LEU A 45 2.75 -12.13 -4.90
C LEU A 45 4.15 -12.72 -4.65
N ASP A 46 4.28 -13.64 -3.71
CA ASP A 46 5.53 -14.32 -3.39
C ASP A 46 6.20 -14.90 -4.64
N LEU A 47 5.44 -15.70 -5.42
CA LEU A 47 5.96 -16.37 -6.60
C LEU A 47 6.26 -15.40 -7.75
N PHE A 48 5.44 -14.35 -7.92
CA PHE A 48 5.71 -13.33 -8.93
C PHE A 48 6.99 -12.55 -8.63
N VAL A 49 7.23 -12.22 -7.37
CA VAL A 49 8.46 -11.54 -6.94
C VAL A 49 9.68 -12.47 -7.00
N GLU A 50 9.52 -13.75 -6.61
CA GLU A 50 10.58 -14.76 -6.59
C GLU A 50 11.05 -15.14 -8.00
N ARG A 51 10.10 -15.42 -8.93
CA ARG A 51 10.38 -16.06 -10.23
C ARG A 51 10.07 -15.20 -11.44
N GLY A 52 9.42 -14.06 -11.25
CA GLY A 52 8.86 -13.24 -12.32
C GLY A 52 7.45 -13.69 -12.75
N PHE A 53 6.74 -12.80 -13.43
CA PHE A 53 5.37 -13.07 -13.87
C PHE A 53 5.32 -14.15 -14.96
N ALA A 54 6.21 -14.08 -15.96
CA ALA A 54 6.24 -15.02 -17.07
C ALA A 54 6.43 -16.47 -16.61
N ALA A 55 7.41 -16.73 -15.73
CA ALA A 55 7.78 -18.08 -15.28
C ALA A 55 6.79 -18.69 -14.27
N THR A 56 5.98 -17.88 -13.60
CA THR A 56 5.04 -18.35 -12.59
C THR A 56 3.81 -19.00 -13.24
N LYS A 57 3.44 -20.20 -12.76
CA LYS A 57 2.26 -20.93 -13.20
C LYS A 57 1.17 -20.92 -12.12
N LEU A 58 -0.11 -20.94 -12.53
CA LEU A 58 -1.24 -21.00 -11.59
C LEU A 58 -1.20 -22.26 -10.71
N ASP A 59 -0.67 -23.38 -11.24
CA ASP A 59 -0.52 -24.61 -10.49
C ASP A 59 0.48 -24.48 -9.33
N ASP A 60 1.56 -23.73 -9.53
CA ASP A 60 2.56 -23.46 -8.49
C ASP A 60 1.96 -22.57 -7.39
N ILE A 61 1.13 -21.60 -7.79
CA ILE A 61 0.42 -20.71 -6.84
C ILE A 61 -0.58 -21.53 -6.02
N ALA A 62 -1.36 -22.41 -6.65
CA ALA A 62 -2.29 -23.29 -5.93
C ALA A 62 -1.55 -24.17 -4.91
N ALA A 63 -0.41 -24.77 -5.32
CA ALA A 63 0.43 -25.57 -4.44
C ALA A 63 1.00 -24.75 -3.27
N ARG A 64 1.52 -23.54 -3.52
CA ARG A 64 2.05 -22.62 -2.50
C ARG A 64 0.96 -22.20 -1.50
N ALA A 65 -0.27 -21.94 -1.97
CA ALA A 65 -1.42 -21.60 -1.14
C ALA A 65 -2.06 -22.81 -0.44
N GLY A 66 -1.57 -24.03 -0.67
CA GLY A 66 -2.12 -25.25 -0.06
C GLY A 66 -3.53 -25.61 -0.52
N VAL A 67 -3.91 -25.23 -1.76
CA VAL A 67 -5.22 -25.53 -2.34
C VAL A 67 -5.09 -26.35 -3.62
N SER A 68 -6.21 -27.00 -4.04
CA SER A 68 -6.23 -27.68 -5.32
C SER A 68 -6.25 -26.70 -6.49
N LYS A 69 -5.72 -27.10 -7.65
CA LYS A 69 -5.82 -26.36 -8.91
C LYS A 69 -7.26 -25.95 -9.22
N GLY A 70 -8.22 -26.89 -9.08
CA GLY A 70 -9.65 -26.61 -9.29
C GLY A 70 -10.18 -25.53 -8.35
N THR A 71 -9.67 -25.47 -7.10
CA THR A 71 -10.03 -24.40 -6.16
C THR A 71 -9.55 -23.02 -6.64
N LEU A 72 -8.33 -22.92 -7.14
CA LEU A 72 -7.80 -21.65 -7.68
C LEU A 72 -8.64 -21.18 -8.86
N TYR A 73 -8.95 -22.06 -9.82
CA TYR A 73 -9.74 -21.70 -11.00
C TYR A 73 -11.20 -21.31 -10.71
N LEU A 74 -11.73 -21.62 -9.51
CA LEU A 74 -13.02 -21.09 -9.06
C LEU A 74 -12.98 -19.58 -8.75
N TYR A 75 -11.81 -19.04 -8.44
CA TYR A 75 -11.63 -17.65 -8.08
C TYR A 75 -11.01 -16.82 -9.21
N PHE A 76 -10.05 -17.40 -9.94
CA PHE A 76 -9.26 -16.68 -10.93
C PHE A 76 -9.16 -17.50 -12.23
N ALA A 77 -9.71 -16.94 -13.31
CA ALA A 77 -9.70 -17.60 -14.61
C ALA A 77 -8.32 -17.58 -15.29
N SER A 78 -7.46 -16.59 -14.93
CA SER A 78 -6.13 -16.43 -15.52
C SER A 78 -5.13 -15.88 -14.52
N LYS A 79 -3.85 -15.96 -14.88
CA LYS A 79 -2.72 -15.39 -14.11
C LYS A 79 -2.78 -13.86 -14.09
N GLU A 80 -3.21 -13.26 -15.18
CA GLU A 80 -3.40 -11.81 -15.32
C GLU A 80 -4.49 -11.30 -14.38
N GLN A 81 -5.61 -12.03 -14.30
CA GLN A 81 -6.69 -11.69 -13.36
C GLN A 81 -6.22 -11.79 -11.90
N LEU A 82 -5.49 -12.84 -11.57
CA LEU A 82 -4.93 -13.00 -10.23
C LEU A 82 -3.93 -11.87 -9.89
N PHE A 83 -3.11 -11.46 -10.86
CA PHE A 83 -2.18 -10.35 -10.63
C PHE A 83 -2.89 -9.00 -10.46
N LYS A 84 -3.95 -8.74 -11.24
CA LYS A 84 -4.80 -7.56 -11.03
C LYS A 84 -5.38 -7.54 -9.62
N GLU A 85 -5.78 -8.71 -9.09
CA GLU A 85 -6.27 -8.82 -7.72
C GLU A 85 -5.17 -8.60 -6.67
N VAL A 86 -3.94 -9.06 -6.93
CA VAL A 86 -2.77 -8.74 -6.08
C VAL A 86 -2.56 -7.23 -5.98
N ILE A 87 -2.66 -6.51 -7.10
CA ILE A 87 -2.58 -5.04 -7.12
C ILE A 87 -3.73 -4.42 -6.33
N GLN A 88 -4.96 -4.90 -6.58
CA GLN A 88 -6.18 -4.39 -5.95
C GLN A 88 -6.17 -4.56 -4.42
N GLN A 89 -5.69 -5.68 -3.92
CA GLN A 89 -5.64 -5.95 -2.48
C GLN A 89 -4.40 -5.36 -1.81
N GLY A 90 -3.27 -5.25 -2.52
CA GLY A 90 -2.01 -4.81 -1.95
C GLY A 90 -1.76 -3.31 -2.10
N ILE A 91 -1.86 -2.76 -3.32
CA ILE A 91 -1.44 -1.38 -3.61
C ILE A 91 -2.59 -0.38 -3.53
N VAL A 92 -3.78 -0.74 -4.02
CA VAL A 92 -4.92 0.20 -4.05
C VAL A 92 -5.26 0.74 -2.66
N PRO A 93 -5.29 -0.06 -1.57
CA PRO A 93 -5.53 0.47 -0.22
C PRO A 93 -4.48 1.48 0.26
N VAL A 94 -3.26 1.40 -0.24
CA VAL A 94 -2.20 2.39 0.07
C VAL A 94 -2.49 3.72 -0.61
N LEU A 95 -3.00 3.69 -1.85
CA LEU A 95 -3.43 4.90 -2.56
C LEU A 95 -4.65 5.54 -1.88
N ASP A 96 -5.62 4.73 -1.44
CA ASP A 96 -6.79 5.21 -0.68
C ASP A 96 -6.36 5.92 0.62
N GLN A 97 -5.35 5.38 1.33
CA GLN A 97 -4.76 6.05 2.50
C GLN A 97 -4.07 7.37 2.11
N GLY A 98 -3.38 7.42 0.97
CA GLY A 98 -2.78 8.65 0.45
C GLY A 98 -3.83 9.72 0.14
N GLU A 99 -4.96 9.34 -0.46
CA GLU A 99 -6.10 10.23 -0.72
C GLU A 99 -6.71 10.77 0.58
N ALA A 100 -6.89 9.92 1.58
CA ALA A 100 -7.36 10.33 2.90
C ALA A 100 -6.38 11.31 3.58
N MET A 101 -5.07 11.01 3.57
CA MET A 101 -4.05 11.92 4.09
C MET A 101 -4.09 13.29 3.42
N LEU A 102 -4.25 13.33 2.09
CA LEU A 102 -4.35 14.57 1.34
C LEU A 102 -5.60 15.39 1.71
N ALA A 103 -6.74 14.71 1.90
CA ALA A 103 -8.01 15.33 2.25
C ALA A 103 -8.05 15.88 3.68
N GLU A 104 -7.44 15.16 4.62
CA GLU A 104 -7.49 15.47 6.05
C GLU A 104 -6.36 16.43 6.50
N HIS A 105 -5.32 16.59 5.70
CA HIS A 105 -4.16 17.41 6.09
C HIS A 105 -4.45 18.91 6.00
N GLU A 106 -4.47 19.58 7.14
CA GLU A 106 -4.64 21.04 7.25
C GLU A 106 -3.29 21.82 7.31
N GLY A 107 -2.16 21.10 7.40
CA GLY A 107 -0.83 21.67 7.55
C GLY A 107 -0.20 22.18 6.25
N ASP A 108 1.09 22.44 6.30
CA ASP A 108 1.87 22.89 5.14
C ASP A 108 2.14 21.73 4.16
N ALA A 109 2.32 22.08 2.88
CA ALA A 109 2.54 21.12 1.81
C ALA A 109 3.88 20.37 1.95
N ARG A 110 4.88 20.98 2.61
CA ARG A 110 6.19 20.36 2.87
C ARG A 110 6.02 19.16 3.79
N THR A 111 5.33 19.35 4.92
CA THR A 111 5.07 18.28 5.90
C THR A 111 4.23 17.16 5.28
N LEU A 112 3.22 17.51 4.49
CA LEU A 112 2.38 16.55 3.79
C LEU A 112 3.19 15.72 2.79
N LEU A 113 4.00 16.36 1.94
CA LEU A 113 4.83 15.64 0.96
C LEU A 113 5.77 14.66 1.64
N GLN A 114 6.47 15.10 2.68
CA GLN A 114 7.37 14.26 3.48
C GLN A 114 6.63 13.06 4.08
N ALA A 115 5.48 13.30 4.71
CA ALA A 115 4.67 12.25 5.33
C ALA A 115 4.19 11.23 4.29
N MET A 116 3.74 11.67 3.12
CA MET A 116 3.30 10.78 2.05
C MET A 116 4.42 9.91 1.48
N LEU A 117 5.63 10.46 1.28
CA LEU A 117 6.79 9.70 0.79
C LEU A 117 7.24 8.65 1.82
N LEU A 118 7.28 9.00 3.11
CA LEU A 118 7.61 8.06 4.19
C LEU A 118 6.54 6.99 4.32
N ARG A 119 5.25 7.35 4.24
CA ARG A 119 4.15 6.40 4.31
C ARG A 119 4.14 5.43 3.13
N TRP A 120 4.40 5.93 1.92
CA TRP A 120 4.57 5.06 0.75
C TRP A 120 5.69 4.03 0.98
N TRP A 121 6.82 4.49 1.54
CA TRP A 121 7.91 3.59 1.86
C TRP A 121 7.52 2.52 2.88
N GLU A 122 6.89 2.91 3.98
CA GLU A 122 6.43 1.99 5.02
C GLU A 122 5.49 0.90 4.47
N LEU A 123 4.55 1.30 3.64
CA LEU A 123 3.48 0.42 3.16
C LEU A 123 3.85 -0.38 1.91
N ILE A 124 4.73 0.14 1.08
CA ILE A 124 5.16 -0.51 -0.16
C ILE A 124 6.66 -0.82 -0.12
N GLY A 125 7.52 0.17 -0.03
CA GLY A 125 8.96 0.02 -0.19
C GLY A 125 9.63 -0.91 0.82
N ALA A 126 9.11 -0.96 2.05
CA ALA A 126 9.61 -1.82 3.12
C ALA A 126 8.94 -3.20 3.19
N THR A 127 7.96 -3.49 2.32
CA THR A 127 7.18 -4.73 2.31
C THR A 127 7.41 -5.55 1.06
N GLU A 128 6.79 -6.74 0.97
CA GLU A 128 6.84 -7.59 -0.23
C GLU A 128 6.21 -6.91 -1.46
N LEU A 129 5.35 -5.92 -1.27
CA LEU A 129 4.75 -5.13 -2.35
C LEU A 129 5.80 -4.37 -3.17
N ALA A 130 6.98 -4.11 -2.60
CA ALA A 130 8.11 -3.48 -3.31
C ALA A 130 8.58 -4.27 -4.55
N GLY A 131 8.30 -5.57 -4.62
CA GLY A 131 8.56 -6.38 -5.78
C GLY A 131 7.67 -6.06 -7.00
N ILE A 132 6.47 -5.48 -6.79
CA ILE A 132 5.53 -5.19 -7.88
C ILE A 132 6.06 -4.12 -8.85
N PRO A 133 6.57 -2.96 -8.44
CA PRO A 133 7.17 -1.99 -9.35
C PRO A 133 8.30 -2.59 -10.19
N LYS A 134 9.20 -3.36 -9.56
CA LYS A 134 10.28 -4.07 -10.27
C LYS A 134 9.71 -5.03 -11.33
N LEU A 135 8.72 -5.85 -10.94
CA LEU A 135 8.07 -6.80 -11.82
C LEU A 135 7.44 -6.10 -13.02
N MET A 136 6.73 -5.00 -12.79
CA MET A 136 6.08 -4.24 -13.85
C MET A 136 7.07 -3.63 -14.82
N ILE A 137 8.19 -3.07 -14.35
CA ILE A 137 9.26 -2.55 -15.22
C ILE A 137 9.85 -3.67 -16.11
N ALA A 138 10.02 -4.88 -15.56
CA ALA A 138 10.60 -6.00 -16.31
C ALA A 138 9.61 -6.61 -17.31
N GLU A 139 8.32 -6.65 -17.01
CA GLU A 139 7.34 -7.44 -17.74
C GLU A 139 6.31 -6.63 -18.54
N ALA A 140 6.29 -5.30 -18.41
CA ALA A 140 5.30 -4.44 -19.06
C ALA A 140 5.22 -4.63 -20.59
N GLY A 141 6.37 -4.83 -21.24
CA GLY A 141 6.43 -5.10 -22.67
C GLY A 141 5.89 -6.46 -23.10
N ASN A 142 5.92 -7.45 -22.18
CA ASN A 142 5.44 -8.81 -22.44
C ASN A 142 3.94 -8.98 -22.14
N PHE A 143 3.40 -8.18 -21.21
CA PHE A 143 2.03 -8.27 -20.74
C PHE A 143 1.32 -6.91 -20.75
N PRO A 144 1.00 -6.37 -21.93
CA PRO A 144 0.48 -4.99 -22.07
C PRO A 144 -0.84 -4.75 -21.34
N GLU A 145 -1.73 -5.73 -21.25
CA GLU A 145 -3.00 -5.58 -20.51
C GLU A 145 -2.78 -5.41 -18.99
N VAL A 146 -1.79 -6.12 -18.45
CA VAL A 146 -1.41 -6.01 -17.04
C VAL A 146 -0.72 -4.66 -16.79
N ALA A 147 0.16 -4.25 -17.71
CA ALA A 147 0.83 -2.97 -17.65
C ALA A 147 -0.15 -1.80 -17.73
N GLN A 148 -1.13 -1.86 -18.61
CA GLN A 148 -2.17 -0.84 -18.72
C GLN A 148 -3.01 -0.76 -17.44
N TYR A 149 -3.43 -1.91 -16.90
CA TYR A 149 -4.17 -1.94 -15.63
C TYR A 149 -3.36 -1.30 -14.49
N TYR A 150 -2.07 -1.62 -14.37
CA TYR A 150 -1.18 -1.03 -13.37
C TYR A 150 -1.01 0.47 -13.58
N PHE A 151 -0.83 0.91 -14.83
CA PHE A 151 -0.71 2.31 -15.19
C PHE A 151 -1.96 3.11 -14.75
N GLU A 152 -3.14 2.63 -15.11
CA GLU A 152 -4.41 3.32 -14.83
C GLU A 152 -4.75 3.34 -13.34
N ASN A 153 -4.59 2.21 -12.65
CA ASN A 153 -5.05 2.04 -11.27
C ASN A 153 -4.00 2.38 -10.21
N VAL A 154 -2.72 2.44 -10.58
CA VAL A 154 -1.63 2.72 -9.62
C VAL A 154 -0.87 3.97 -10.02
N ILE A 155 -0.28 4.00 -11.23
CA ILE A 155 0.63 5.09 -11.61
C ILE A 155 -0.12 6.41 -11.70
N LEU A 156 -1.24 6.48 -12.43
CA LEU A 156 -2.01 7.71 -12.59
C LEU A 156 -2.54 8.23 -11.26
N ARG A 157 -3.03 7.34 -10.38
CA ARG A 157 -3.52 7.74 -9.05
C ARG A 157 -2.38 8.27 -8.17
N GLY A 158 -1.27 7.55 -8.09
CA GLY A 158 -0.10 7.98 -7.32
C GLY A 158 0.47 9.33 -7.81
N ARG A 159 0.58 9.50 -9.14
CA ARG A 159 0.97 10.79 -9.75
C ARG A 159 -0.02 11.91 -9.39
N GLY A 160 -1.32 11.61 -9.42
CA GLY A 160 -2.37 12.56 -9.04
C GLY A 160 -2.25 13.05 -7.60
N LEU A 161 -1.90 12.18 -6.67
CA LEU A 161 -1.67 12.53 -5.27
C LEU A 161 -0.49 13.51 -5.12
N ILE A 162 0.66 13.17 -5.68
CA ILE A 162 1.85 14.06 -5.61
C ILE A 162 1.58 15.38 -6.31
N ARG A 163 0.90 15.38 -7.48
CA ARG A 163 0.49 16.60 -8.19
C ARG A 163 -0.29 17.54 -7.28
N GLN A 164 -1.33 17.05 -6.62
CA GLN A 164 -2.18 17.87 -5.74
C GLN A 164 -1.39 18.48 -4.57
N VAL A 165 -0.44 17.75 -3.99
CA VAL A 165 0.44 18.29 -2.95
C VAL A 165 1.32 19.42 -3.50
N LEU A 166 1.90 19.23 -4.69
CA LEU A 166 2.74 20.24 -5.34
C LEU A 166 1.94 21.50 -5.70
N GLU A 167 0.76 21.34 -6.30
CA GLU A 167 -0.16 22.42 -6.64
C GLU A 167 -0.58 23.22 -5.40
N ARG A 168 -0.94 22.52 -4.31
CA ARG A 168 -1.26 23.14 -3.01
C ARG A 168 -0.08 23.95 -2.47
N GLY A 169 1.14 23.38 -2.53
CA GLY A 169 2.34 24.06 -2.06
C GLY A 169 2.73 25.30 -2.90
N ILE A 170 2.55 25.25 -4.22
CA ILE A 170 2.77 26.37 -5.13
C ILE A 170 1.74 27.48 -4.89
N ALA A 171 0.46 27.12 -4.77
CA ALA A 171 -0.62 28.07 -4.50
C ALA A 171 -0.42 28.79 -3.15
N ALA A 172 0.05 28.06 -2.12
CA ALA A 172 0.41 28.60 -0.82
C ALA A 172 1.77 29.33 -0.78
N LYS A 173 2.49 29.42 -1.90
CA LYS A 173 3.85 30.03 -2.02
C LYS A 173 4.91 29.34 -1.15
N GLN A 174 4.69 28.10 -0.76
CA GLN A 174 5.65 27.26 -0.05
C GLN A 174 6.64 26.61 -1.02
N PHE A 175 6.16 26.23 -2.20
CA PHE A 175 6.99 25.68 -3.27
C PHE A 175 7.16 26.67 -4.41
N ARG A 176 8.31 26.62 -5.06
CA ARG A 176 8.57 27.37 -6.30
C ARG A 176 7.75 26.80 -7.46
N SER A 177 7.43 27.61 -8.44
CA SER A 177 6.84 27.13 -9.70
C SER A 177 7.83 26.22 -10.43
N MET A 178 7.31 25.13 -11.02
CA MET A 178 8.07 24.12 -11.76
C MET A 178 7.15 23.35 -12.71
N ASP A 179 7.76 22.61 -13.64
CA ASP A 179 7.03 21.60 -14.42
C ASP A 179 6.62 20.44 -13.52
N LEU A 180 5.33 20.26 -13.32
CA LEU A 180 4.80 19.29 -12.35
C LEU A 180 5.00 17.86 -12.79
N GLU A 181 4.89 17.56 -14.11
CA GLU A 181 5.04 16.20 -14.61
C GLU A 181 6.47 15.70 -14.37
N THR A 182 7.44 16.49 -14.77
CA THR A 182 8.85 16.16 -14.53
C THR A 182 9.18 16.12 -13.04
N ALA A 183 8.62 17.05 -12.24
CA ALA A 183 8.86 17.06 -10.80
C ALA A 183 8.35 15.77 -10.13
N ILE A 184 7.17 15.28 -10.50
CA ILE A 184 6.60 14.03 -9.98
C ILE A 184 7.53 12.86 -10.28
N ASP A 185 8.04 12.78 -11.52
CA ASP A 185 8.97 11.71 -11.93
C ASP A 185 10.26 11.74 -11.12
N VAL A 186 10.85 12.94 -10.95
CA VAL A 186 12.09 13.14 -10.17
C VAL A 186 11.86 12.83 -8.67
N ILE A 187 10.69 13.15 -8.12
CA ILE A 187 10.34 12.84 -6.72
C ILE A 187 10.25 11.34 -6.50
N MET A 188 9.61 10.61 -7.41
CA MET A 188 9.34 9.19 -7.24
C MET A 188 10.52 8.29 -7.64
N ALA A 189 11.36 8.72 -8.58
CA ALA A 189 12.44 7.90 -9.12
C ALA A 189 13.41 7.35 -8.06
N PRO A 190 13.88 8.12 -7.06
CA PRO A 190 14.77 7.58 -6.03
C PRO A 190 14.12 6.50 -5.15
N LEU A 191 12.81 6.62 -4.82
CA LEU A 191 12.09 5.62 -4.06
C LEU A 191 11.96 4.31 -4.86
N LEU A 192 11.60 4.42 -6.13
CA LEU A 192 11.52 3.27 -7.03
C LEU A 192 12.90 2.63 -7.23
N MET A 193 13.94 3.44 -7.40
CA MET A 193 15.31 2.91 -7.54
C MET A 193 15.75 2.16 -6.27
N LEU A 194 15.42 2.66 -5.08
CA LEU A 194 15.73 1.97 -3.83
C LEU A 194 15.02 0.61 -3.74
N THR A 195 13.76 0.51 -4.17
CA THR A 195 13.04 -0.78 -4.22
C THR A 195 13.67 -1.74 -5.21
N ILE A 196 14.01 -1.27 -6.42
CA ILE A 196 14.67 -2.08 -7.45
C ILE A 196 16.04 -2.56 -6.96
N TRP A 197 16.83 -1.68 -6.34
CA TRP A 197 18.13 -2.02 -5.79
C TRP A 197 18.03 -3.15 -4.78
N ARG A 198 17.16 -3.02 -3.79
CA ARG A 198 16.96 -4.01 -2.72
C ARG A 198 16.55 -5.38 -3.24
N HIS A 199 15.65 -5.41 -4.23
CA HIS A 199 15.12 -6.67 -4.78
C HIS A 199 15.95 -7.25 -5.95
N SER A 200 17.00 -6.55 -6.43
CA SER A 200 17.77 -7.00 -7.57
C SER A 200 19.26 -7.10 -7.31
N LEU A 201 19.87 -6.06 -6.80
CA LEU A 201 21.32 -5.90 -6.75
C LEU A 201 21.90 -6.03 -5.33
N GLU A 202 21.16 -5.65 -4.30
CA GLU A 202 21.63 -5.70 -2.91
C GLU A 202 22.09 -7.10 -2.47
N PRO A 203 21.44 -8.22 -2.88
CA PRO A 203 21.92 -9.57 -2.54
C PRO A 203 23.34 -9.86 -3.03
N SER A 204 23.79 -9.15 -4.07
CA SER A 204 25.14 -9.30 -4.66
C SER A 204 26.10 -8.17 -4.27
N ALA A 205 25.65 -7.17 -3.51
CA ALA A 205 26.45 -6.01 -3.15
C ALA A 205 27.27 -6.25 -1.88
N CYS A 206 28.47 -5.65 -1.85
CA CYS A 206 29.26 -5.56 -0.62
C CYS A 206 28.70 -4.47 0.29
N GLY A 207 27.78 -4.85 1.18
CA GLY A 207 27.11 -3.95 2.13
C GLY A 207 25.67 -3.64 1.75
N LYS A 208 24.85 -3.44 2.79
CA LYS A 208 23.42 -3.06 2.62
C LYS A 208 23.28 -1.57 2.74
N GLN A 209 22.47 -0.99 1.85
CA GLN A 209 22.09 0.41 1.95
C GLN A 209 21.04 0.56 3.05
N ASP A 210 21.28 1.47 4.01
CA ASP A 210 20.26 1.80 5.02
C ASP A 210 19.14 2.64 4.39
N PRO A 211 17.91 2.10 4.31
CA PRO A 211 16.80 2.82 3.70
C PRO A 211 16.45 4.13 4.41
N ALA A 212 16.60 4.19 5.74
CA ALA A 212 16.27 5.38 6.49
C ALA A 212 17.23 6.53 6.14
N THR A 213 18.53 6.26 6.08
CA THR A 213 19.53 7.25 5.65
C THR A 213 19.27 7.69 4.21
N TYR A 214 18.95 6.77 3.30
CA TYR A 214 18.67 7.09 1.91
C TYR A 214 17.45 8.01 1.77
N LEU A 215 16.34 7.65 2.42
CA LEU A 215 15.09 8.41 2.38
C LEU A 215 15.25 9.80 2.98
N ASN A 216 15.88 9.90 4.15
CA ASN A 216 16.13 11.18 4.79
C ASN A 216 16.99 12.09 3.91
N THR A 217 18.03 11.56 3.27
CA THR A 217 18.88 12.30 2.34
C THR A 217 18.07 12.75 1.11
N HIS A 218 17.28 11.83 0.53
CA HIS A 218 16.44 12.19 -0.61
C HIS A 218 15.43 13.28 -0.27
N ILE A 219 14.71 13.15 0.84
CA ILE A 219 13.71 14.14 1.28
C ILE A 219 14.38 15.50 1.58
N ASP A 220 15.55 15.51 2.22
CA ASP A 220 16.28 16.75 2.48
C ASP A 220 16.66 17.46 1.18
N LEU A 221 17.30 16.76 0.24
CA LEU A 221 17.69 17.32 -1.06
C LEU A 221 16.47 17.80 -1.86
N LEU A 222 15.39 17.01 -1.86
CA LEU A 222 14.14 17.35 -2.53
C LEU A 222 13.53 18.61 -1.96
N LEU A 223 13.32 18.68 -0.66
CA LEU A 223 12.66 19.83 -0.01
C LEU A 223 13.49 21.11 -0.15
N ASN A 224 14.80 21.05 -0.02
CA ASN A 224 15.69 22.19 -0.24
C ASN A 224 15.67 22.69 -1.71
N GLY A 225 15.37 21.80 -2.66
CA GLY A 225 15.17 22.16 -4.07
C GLY A 225 13.79 22.73 -4.38
N LEU A 226 12.77 22.37 -3.61
CA LEU A 226 11.37 22.78 -3.82
C LEU A 226 11.03 24.11 -3.15
N LEU A 227 11.60 24.39 -1.97
CA LEU A 227 11.23 25.55 -1.19
C LEU A 227 11.55 26.88 -1.91
N VAL A 228 10.70 27.85 -1.68
CA VAL A 228 10.98 29.23 -2.09
C VAL A 228 12.17 29.75 -1.27
N LYS A 229 13.26 30.14 -1.96
CA LYS A 229 14.39 30.78 -1.29
C LYS A 229 13.95 32.17 -0.82
N GLU A 230 14.07 32.45 0.46
CA GLU A 230 13.95 33.83 0.96
C GLU A 230 15.00 34.69 0.27
N LYS A 231 14.55 35.78 -0.38
CA LYS A 231 15.50 36.78 -0.87
C LYS A 231 16.12 37.41 0.35
N CYS A 232 17.43 37.19 0.57
CA CYS A 232 18.19 38.04 1.50
C CYS A 232 17.94 39.50 1.12
N LYS A 233 17.31 40.24 2.05
CA LYS A 233 17.18 41.68 1.94
C LYS A 233 18.49 42.37 2.31
#